data_9483d675812d30936bee2d856b0a9b9f
#
_entry.id   9483d675812d30936bee2d856b0a9b9f
#
_cell.length_a   1.000
_cell.length_b   1.000
_cell.length_c   1.000
_cell.angle_alpha   90.00
_cell.angle_beta   90.00
_cell.angle_gamma   90.00
#
_symmetry.space_group_name_H-M   'P 1'
#
loop_
_entity.id
_entity.type
_entity.pdbx_description
1 polymer ?
#
loop_
_entity_poly.entity_id
_entity_poly.type
_entity_poly.pdbx_seq_one_letter_code
_entity_poly.pdbx_strand_id
1 'polypeptide(L)'
;MKGIITFVALFISVCTSCTSSCQCIDGIDVSRHQGIIDWKETSRSLPKKAFVYIKCTEGATLIDRNYRTNATQAKSNKLYVGGYHYFRMTSSAHDQFKNFKIALDSIEFDLIPMVDVETDDGHSKKEMQDSLQVLLNLLEKEYKVRPMIYGTQRSYNTFCAPRFNHYPLYIGRYGENAPIVKGPSHYTVWQYTDKGELPGINKKVDLCRFHKDKALKDILMK
;
A
#
# COMPACT_ATOMS: atom_id res chain seq x y z
N MET A 1 64.35 47.89 2.25
CA MET A 1 63.76 46.64 1.85
C MET A 1 62.46 46.46 2.65
N LYS A 2 61.30 46.64 1.98
CA LYS A 2 59.96 46.50 2.62
C LYS A 2 59.39 45.14 2.26
N GLY A 3 59.22 44.26 3.23
CA GLY A 3 58.59 42.93 3.05
C GLY A 3 57.06 43.06 3.01
N ILE A 4 56.47 42.54 1.95
CA ILE A 4 55.00 42.46 1.78
C ILE A 4 54.59 41.12 2.38
N ILE A 5 53.76 41.14 3.43
CA ILE A 5 53.12 39.95 4.00
C ILE A 5 51.76 39.76 3.31
N THR A 6 51.65 38.73 2.49
CA THR A 6 50.42 38.35 1.82
C THR A 6 49.60 37.46 2.75
N PHE A 7 48.46 37.94 3.22
CA PHE A 7 47.49 37.15 3.96
C PHE A 7 46.66 36.29 2.98
N VAL A 8 46.81 34.97 3.04
CA VAL A 8 45.94 34.04 2.34
C VAL A 8 44.77 33.75 3.25
N ALA A 9 43.60 34.28 2.88
CA ALA A 9 42.35 33.95 3.57
C ALA A 9 41.85 32.59 3.08
N LEU A 10 41.90 31.60 3.96
CA LEU A 10 41.35 30.26 3.71
C LEU A 10 39.82 30.31 3.92
N PHE A 11 39.06 30.35 2.82
CA PHE A 11 37.60 30.18 2.87
C PHE A 11 37.29 28.71 3.15
N ILE A 12 36.97 28.37 4.38
CA ILE A 12 36.34 27.08 4.74
C ILE A 12 34.89 27.16 4.33
N SER A 13 34.57 26.58 3.18
CA SER A 13 33.18 26.32 2.77
C SER A 13 32.59 25.24 3.69
N VAL A 14 31.81 25.65 4.65
CA VAL A 14 31.00 24.73 5.46
C VAL A 14 29.86 24.24 4.57
N CYS A 15 30.08 23.07 3.97
CA CYS A 15 29.01 22.34 3.28
C CYS A 15 28.04 21.84 4.36
N THR A 16 26.98 22.59 4.62
CA THR A 16 25.82 22.13 5.41
C THR A 16 25.17 20.98 4.64
N SER A 17 25.58 19.76 4.96
CA SER A 17 24.91 18.55 4.52
C SER A 17 23.49 18.61 5.05
N CYS A 18 22.55 19.01 4.20
CA CYS A 18 21.13 18.83 4.46
C CYS A 18 20.88 17.30 4.44
N THR A 19 20.91 16.68 5.62
CA THR A 19 20.42 15.31 5.80
C THR A 19 18.89 15.37 5.80
N SER A 20 18.29 15.65 4.64
CA SER A 20 16.93 15.23 4.40
C SER A 20 16.96 13.72 4.46
N SER A 21 16.33 13.13 5.47
CA SER A 21 16.02 11.73 5.50
C SER A 21 15.21 11.44 4.23
N CYS A 22 15.89 10.87 3.23
CA CYS A 22 15.22 10.40 2.02
C CYS A 22 14.27 9.30 2.49
N GLN A 23 13.01 9.64 2.69
CA GLN A 23 11.98 8.65 3.00
C GLN A 23 11.87 7.78 1.75
N CYS A 24 12.42 6.56 1.84
CA CYS A 24 12.33 5.60 0.75
C CYS A 24 10.87 5.26 0.51
N ILE A 25 10.32 5.70 -0.61
CA ILE A 25 8.99 5.32 -1.09
C ILE A 25 9.18 4.04 -1.91
N ASP A 26 8.57 2.94 -1.49
CA ASP A 26 8.57 1.70 -2.28
C ASP A 26 7.28 1.56 -3.10
N GLY A 27 6.20 2.20 -2.66
CA GLY A 27 4.91 2.17 -3.35
C GLY A 27 3.91 3.16 -2.79
N ILE A 28 2.73 3.12 -3.40
CA ILE A 28 1.57 3.94 -3.03
C ILE A 28 0.30 3.10 -3.06
N ASP A 29 -0.76 3.58 -2.44
CA ASP A 29 -2.09 3.09 -2.74
C ASP A 29 -3.05 4.23 -3.06
N VAL A 30 -4.01 3.94 -3.94
CA VAL A 30 -4.92 4.93 -4.50
C VAL A 30 -6.33 4.38 -4.70
N SER A 31 -7.29 5.28 -4.75
CA SER A 31 -8.68 5.01 -5.10
C SER A 31 -9.25 6.16 -5.95
N ARG A 32 -10.55 6.14 -6.20
CA ARG A 32 -11.26 7.29 -6.80
C ARG A 32 -11.05 8.60 -6.04
N HIS A 33 -10.63 8.53 -4.78
CA HIS A 33 -10.45 9.73 -3.95
C HIS A 33 -9.29 10.60 -4.44
N GLN A 34 -8.27 10.04 -5.09
CA GLN A 34 -7.18 10.80 -5.69
C GLN A 34 -7.60 11.52 -6.98
N GLY A 35 -8.78 11.19 -7.54
CA GLY A 35 -9.30 11.82 -8.75
C GLY A 35 -8.64 11.29 -10.02
N ILE A 36 -8.36 12.20 -10.95
CA ILE A 36 -7.60 11.90 -12.17
C ILE A 36 -6.11 12.00 -11.82
N ILE A 37 -5.34 10.99 -12.20
CA ILE A 37 -3.90 10.87 -11.94
C ILE A 37 -3.16 10.92 -13.28
N ASP A 38 -2.15 11.78 -13.40
CA ASP A 38 -1.16 11.72 -14.49
C ASP A 38 -0.11 10.65 -14.15
N TRP A 39 -0.39 9.43 -14.56
CA TRP A 39 0.49 8.29 -14.28
C TRP A 39 1.87 8.39 -14.95
N LYS A 40 1.97 9.15 -16.03
CA LYS A 40 3.26 9.40 -16.69
C LYS A 40 4.15 10.28 -15.83
N GLU A 41 3.60 11.30 -15.21
CA GLU A 41 4.32 12.17 -14.28
C GLU A 41 4.59 11.45 -12.96
N THR A 42 3.57 10.80 -12.38
CA THR A 42 3.67 10.05 -11.13
C THR A 42 4.74 8.95 -11.19
N SER A 43 4.77 8.15 -12.26
CA SER A 43 5.74 7.07 -12.39
C SER A 43 7.19 7.55 -12.46
N ARG A 44 7.43 8.76 -12.95
CA ARG A 44 8.78 9.37 -13.00
C ARG A 44 9.27 9.83 -11.64
N SER A 45 8.37 10.13 -10.73
CA SER A 45 8.66 10.55 -9.36
C SER A 45 8.86 9.37 -8.39
N LEU A 46 8.51 8.17 -8.83
CA LEU A 46 8.62 6.94 -8.04
C LEU A 46 9.85 6.12 -8.43
N PRO A 47 10.35 5.25 -7.56
CA PRO A 47 11.43 4.30 -7.89
C PRO A 47 11.04 3.38 -9.06
N LYS A 48 12.01 2.92 -9.85
CA LYS A 48 11.79 2.06 -11.03
C LYS A 48 11.02 0.76 -10.75
N LYS A 49 11.02 0.28 -9.52
CA LYS A 49 10.32 -0.94 -9.08
C LYS A 49 9.20 -0.62 -8.08
N ALA A 50 8.66 0.60 -8.13
CA ALA A 50 7.56 0.96 -7.26
C ALA A 50 6.30 0.16 -7.58
N PHE A 51 5.55 -0.12 -6.53
CA PHE A 51 4.25 -0.76 -6.63
C PHE A 51 3.11 0.24 -6.39
N VAL A 52 1.94 -0.11 -6.89
CA VAL A 52 0.70 0.60 -6.58
C VAL A 52 -0.43 -0.39 -6.31
N TYR A 53 -1.10 -0.25 -5.16
CA TYR A 53 -2.38 -0.89 -4.92
C TYR A 53 -3.52 0.06 -5.27
N ILE A 54 -4.51 -0.44 -6.01
CA ILE A 54 -5.64 0.35 -6.53
C ILE A 54 -6.94 -0.23 -5.98
N LYS A 55 -7.79 0.61 -5.38
CA LYS A 55 -9.12 0.19 -4.96
C LYS A 55 -9.90 -0.32 -6.17
N CYS A 56 -10.31 -1.58 -6.11
CA CYS A 56 -11.14 -2.19 -7.15
C CYS A 56 -12.61 -2.18 -6.73
N THR A 57 -12.90 -2.67 -5.53
CA THR A 57 -14.26 -2.93 -5.09
C THR A 57 -14.43 -2.69 -3.59
N GLU A 58 -15.70 -2.62 -3.15
CA GLU A 58 -16.11 -2.57 -1.74
C GLU A 58 -17.41 -3.34 -1.57
N GLY A 59 -17.50 -4.19 -0.55
CA GLY A 59 -18.68 -4.99 -0.30
C GLY A 59 -19.11 -5.82 -1.52
N ALA A 60 -20.39 -6.15 -1.61
CA ALA A 60 -20.88 -7.03 -2.67
C ALA A 60 -21.06 -6.36 -4.04
N THR A 61 -21.13 -5.03 -4.12
CA THR A 61 -21.62 -4.38 -5.35
C THR A 61 -20.86 -3.14 -5.79
N LEU A 62 -20.14 -2.47 -4.89
CA LEU A 62 -19.43 -1.24 -5.26
C LEU A 62 -18.18 -1.57 -6.06
N ILE A 63 -18.06 -0.94 -7.22
CA ILE A 63 -16.86 -0.94 -8.06
C ILE A 63 -16.29 0.48 -8.07
N ASP A 64 -15.00 0.63 -7.78
CA ASP A 64 -14.36 1.94 -7.86
C ASP A 64 -14.32 2.40 -9.32
N ARG A 65 -14.93 3.55 -9.60
CA ARG A 65 -15.08 4.06 -10.97
C ARG A 65 -13.79 4.33 -11.72
N ASN A 66 -12.68 4.55 -10.97
CA ASN A 66 -11.39 4.88 -11.56
C ASN A 66 -10.45 3.68 -11.66
N TYR A 67 -10.82 2.49 -11.12
CA TYR A 67 -9.86 1.40 -10.96
C TYR A 67 -9.27 0.93 -12.29
N ARG A 68 -10.11 0.74 -13.33
CA ARG A 68 -9.64 0.29 -14.66
C ARG A 68 -8.66 1.28 -15.28
N THR A 69 -9.03 2.56 -15.28
CA THR A 69 -8.19 3.62 -15.82
C THR A 69 -6.87 3.70 -15.07
N ASN A 70 -6.92 3.72 -13.74
CA ASN A 70 -5.73 3.77 -12.91
C ASN A 70 -4.83 2.55 -13.14
N ALA A 71 -5.39 1.34 -13.10
CA ALA A 71 -4.60 0.13 -13.27
C ALA A 71 -3.96 0.03 -14.66
N THR A 72 -4.73 0.29 -15.73
CA THR A 72 -4.21 0.26 -17.10
C THR A 72 -3.10 1.30 -17.32
N GLN A 73 -3.30 2.52 -16.84
CA GLN A 73 -2.31 3.59 -17.00
C GLN A 73 -1.06 3.38 -16.14
N ALA A 74 -1.21 2.93 -14.90
CA ALA A 74 -0.09 2.59 -14.03
C ALA A 74 0.79 1.48 -14.66
N LYS A 75 0.18 0.39 -15.15
CA LYS A 75 0.90 -0.68 -15.88
C LYS A 75 1.60 -0.16 -17.13
N SER A 76 0.93 0.66 -17.94
CA SER A 76 1.53 1.25 -19.14
C SER A 76 2.75 2.14 -18.82
N ASN A 77 2.81 2.66 -17.61
CA ASN A 77 3.96 3.43 -17.10
C ASN A 77 4.93 2.60 -16.24
N LYS A 78 4.88 1.26 -16.36
CA LYS A 78 5.84 0.29 -15.78
C LYS A 78 5.84 0.24 -14.26
N LEU A 79 4.75 0.59 -13.62
CA LEU A 79 4.52 0.32 -12.20
C LEU A 79 4.00 -1.12 -12.02
N TYR A 80 4.33 -1.74 -10.89
CA TYR A 80 3.75 -3.02 -10.49
C TYR A 80 2.40 -2.77 -9.85
N VAL A 81 1.35 -3.36 -10.40
CA VAL A 81 -0.04 -3.03 -10.05
C VAL A 81 -0.71 -4.18 -9.32
N GLY A 82 -1.35 -3.85 -8.19
CA GLY A 82 -2.25 -4.74 -7.45
C GLY A 82 -3.63 -4.14 -7.25
N GLY A 83 -4.61 -5.00 -7.05
CA GLY A 83 -5.97 -4.60 -6.72
C GLY A 83 -6.31 -4.83 -5.26
N TYR A 84 -7.10 -3.94 -4.65
CA TYR A 84 -7.63 -4.19 -3.32
C TYR A 84 -9.14 -4.09 -3.23
N HIS A 85 -9.69 -4.83 -2.27
CA HIS A 85 -11.10 -4.91 -1.94
C HIS A 85 -11.33 -4.40 -0.52
N TYR A 86 -12.21 -3.42 -0.34
CA TYR A 86 -12.62 -2.97 0.97
C TYR A 86 -13.69 -3.90 1.53
N PHE A 87 -13.32 -4.64 2.57
CA PHE A 87 -14.17 -5.65 3.20
C PHE A 87 -15.27 -5.02 4.03
N ARG A 88 -16.50 -5.56 3.91
CA ARG A 88 -17.67 -5.12 4.66
C ARG A 88 -18.38 -6.30 5.30
N MET A 89 -18.81 -6.13 6.54
CA MET A 89 -19.66 -7.13 7.21
C MET A 89 -21.13 -7.05 6.81
N THR A 90 -21.50 -6.04 6.05
CA THR A 90 -22.89 -5.83 5.56
C THR A 90 -23.26 -6.72 4.38
N SER A 91 -22.35 -7.56 3.90
CA SER A 91 -22.62 -8.50 2.79
C SER A 91 -21.81 -9.79 2.95
N SER A 92 -22.27 -10.86 2.30
CA SER A 92 -21.63 -12.17 2.42
C SER A 92 -20.22 -12.17 1.82
N ALA A 93 -19.30 -12.96 2.40
CA ALA A 93 -17.94 -13.14 1.87
C ALA A 93 -17.96 -13.70 0.43
N HIS A 94 -18.95 -14.54 0.08
CA HIS A 94 -19.08 -15.09 -1.28
C HIS A 94 -19.46 -14.01 -2.31
N ASP A 95 -20.34 -13.08 -1.97
CA ASP A 95 -20.74 -12.02 -2.89
C ASP A 95 -19.62 -10.97 -3.01
N GLN A 96 -18.91 -10.69 -1.93
CA GLN A 96 -17.70 -9.87 -1.97
C GLN A 96 -16.60 -10.50 -2.84
N PHE A 97 -16.39 -11.82 -2.71
CA PHE A 97 -15.47 -12.54 -3.59
C PHE A 97 -15.86 -12.41 -5.06
N LYS A 98 -17.14 -12.61 -5.40
CA LYS A 98 -17.62 -12.46 -6.80
C LYS A 98 -17.36 -11.05 -7.33
N ASN A 99 -17.68 -10.02 -6.54
CA ASN A 99 -17.47 -8.63 -6.91
C ASN A 99 -15.97 -8.33 -7.14
N PHE A 100 -15.11 -8.77 -6.23
CA PHE A 100 -13.67 -8.55 -6.34
C PHE A 100 -13.05 -9.36 -7.49
N LYS A 101 -13.47 -10.62 -7.68
CA LYS A 101 -13.00 -11.47 -8.78
C LYS A 101 -13.28 -10.85 -10.15
N ILE A 102 -14.49 -10.31 -10.39
CA ILE A 102 -14.83 -9.64 -11.65
C ILE A 102 -13.86 -8.47 -11.91
N ALA A 103 -13.49 -7.73 -10.89
CA ALA A 103 -12.53 -6.65 -11.03
C ALA A 103 -11.11 -7.17 -11.29
N LEU A 104 -10.65 -8.16 -10.54
CA LEU A 104 -9.30 -8.73 -10.68
C LEU A 104 -9.11 -9.39 -12.05
N ASP A 105 -10.06 -10.18 -12.51
CA ASP A 105 -9.97 -10.88 -13.80
C ASP A 105 -10.03 -9.95 -15.02
N SER A 106 -10.44 -8.70 -14.82
CA SER A 106 -10.56 -7.72 -15.90
C SER A 106 -9.24 -7.05 -16.28
N ILE A 107 -8.21 -7.22 -15.46
CA ILE A 107 -6.87 -6.65 -15.65
C ILE A 107 -5.86 -7.66 -15.11
N GLU A 108 -4.80 -7.90 -15.87
CA GLU A 108 -3.68 -8.70 -15.39
C GLU A 108 -2.89 -7.93 -14.33
N PHE A 109 -3.14 -8.23 -13.06
CA PHE A 109 -2.40 -7.65 -11.94
C PHE A 109 -1.07 -8.36 -11.70
N ASP A 110 -0.07 -7.59 -11.24
CA ASP A 110 1.28 -8.09 -10.96
C ASP A 110 1.42 -8.55 -9.51
N LEU A 111 0.58 -7.99 -8.61
CA LEU A 111 0.66 -8.18 -7.17
C LEU A 111 -0.47 -9.05 -6.65
N ILE A 112 -0.19 -9.76 -5.55
CA ILE A 112 -1.20 -10.57 -4.84
C ILE A 112 -2.42 -9.71 -4.48
N PRO A 113 -3.65 -10.25 -4.54
CA PRO A 113 -4.85 -9.50 -4.16
C PRO A 113 -4.79 -9.07 -2.70
N MET A 114 -5.32 -7.88 -2.40
CA MET A 114 -5.33 -7.34 -1.04
C MET A 114 -6.76 -7.14 -0.53
N VAL A 115 -6.99 -7.51 0.72
CA VAL A 115 -8.27 -7.30 1.44
C VAL A 115 -8.04 -6.26 2.52
N ASP A 116 -8.76 -5.16 2.42
CA ASP A 116 -8.69 -4.01 3.32
C ASP A 116 -9.75 -4.13 4.42
N VAL A 117 -9.30 -4.19 5.69
CA VAL A 117 -10.11 -4.50 6.86
C VAL A 117 -9.99 -3.38 7.90
N GLU A 118 -10.95 -2.46 7.91
CA GLU A 118 -10.91 -1.28 8.78
C GLU A 118 -12.04 -1.19 9.80
N THR A 119 -13.17 -1.84 9.54
CA THR A 119 -14.37 -1.77 10.37
C THR A 119 -14.95 -3.16 10.59
N ASP A 120 -15.63 -3.35 11.72
CA ASP A 120 -16.42 -4.53 12.04
C ASP A 120 -17.90 -4.36 11.67
N ASP A 121 -18.29 -3.18 11.21
CA ASP A 121 -19.68 -2.82 10.88
C ASP A 121 -20.68 -3.18 12.00
N GLY A 122 -20.24 -3.17 13.27
CA GLY A 122 -21.05 -3.50 14.43
C GLY A 122 -21.16 -5.00 14.76
N HIS A 123 -20.42 -5.84 14.08
CA HIS A 123 -20.36 -7.29 14.35
C HIS A 123 -19.27 -7.65 15.38
N SER A 124 -19.43 -8.81 16.01
CA SER A 124 -18.41 -9.32 16.92
C SER A 124 -17.10 -9.66 16.17
N LYS A 125 -15.98 -9.60 16.90
CA LYS A 125 -14.67 -10.01 16.37
C LYS A 125 -14.72 -11.41 15.75
N LYS A 126 -15.43 -12.35 16.38
CA LYS A 126 -15.53 -13.73 15.90
C LYS A 126 -16.24 -13.82 14.56
N GLU A 127 -17.40 -13.19 14.43
CA GLU A 127 -18.17 -13.16 13.18
C GLU A 127 -17.36 -12.53 12.03
N MET A 128 -16.70 -11.41 12.32
CA MET A 128 -15.85 -10.74 11.35
C MET A 128 -14.70 -11.63 10.92
N GLN A 129 -14.02 -12.28 11.87
CA GLN A 129 -12.91 -13.19 11.54
C GLN A 129 -13.37 -14.42 10.75
N ASP A 130 -14.53 -14.95 11.04
CA ASP A 130 -15.06 -16.11 10.33
C ASP A 130 -15.46 -15.73 8.89
N SER A 131 -16.10 -14.58 8.70
CA SER A 131 -16.43 -14.05 7.37
C SER A 131 -15.19 -13.71 6.55
N LEU A 132 -14.21 -13.02 7.16
CA LEU A 132 -12.94 -12.71 6.51
C LEU A 132 -12.19 -13.98 6.09
N GLN A 133 -12.17 -15.02 6.95
CA GLN A 133 -11.52 -16.30 6.60
C GLN A 133 -12.13 -16.94 5.36
N VAL A 134 -13.46 -16.87 5.22
CA VAL A 134 -14.14 -17.39 4.01
C VAL A 134 -13.67 -16.65 2.76
N LEU A 135 -13.62 -15.31 2.80
CA LEU A 135 -13.15 -14.51 1.67
C LEU A 135 -11.69 -14.83 1.31
N LEU A 136 -10.81 -14.89 2.32
CA LEU A 136 -9.39 -15.22 2.11
C LEU A 136 -9.20 -16.60 1.49
N ASN A 137 -9.93 -17.61 1.98
CA ASN A 137 -9.88 -18.97 1.44
C ASN A 137 -10.36 -19.04 -0.02
N LEU A 138 -11.39 -18.26 -0.38
CA LEU A 138 -11.88 -18.18 -1.77
C LEU A 138 -10.84 -17.55 -2.68
N LEU A 139 -10.17 -16.49 -2.25
CA LEU A 139 -9.09 -15.84 -2.99
C LEU A 139 -7.86 -16.76 -3.14
N GLU A 140 -7.44 -17.45 -2.08
CA GLU A 140 -6.35 -18.43 -2.15
C GLU A 140 -6.66 -19.58 -3.11
N LYS A 141 -7.89 -20.09 -3.06
CA LYS A 141 -8.33 -21.17 -3.95
C LYS A 141 -8.30 -20.75 -5.41
N GLU A 142 -8.73 -19.53 -5.71
CA GLU A 142 -8.83 -19.01 -7.08
C GLU A 142 -7.45 -18.67 -7.64
N TYR A 143 -6.70 -17.81 -6.94
CA TYR A 143 -5.45 -17.24 -7.46
C TYR A 143 -4.20 -18.04 -7.10
N LYS A 144 -4.32 -19.10 -6.26
CA LYS A 144 -3.22 -19.98 -5.81
C LYS A 144 -2.10 -19.23 -5.06
N VAL A 145 -2.40 -18.06 -4.54
CA VAL A 145 -1.50 -17.24 -3.72
C VAL A 145 -2.22 -16.78 -2.47
N ARG A 146 -1.49 -16.57 -1.38
CA ARG A 146 -2.05 -15.95 -0.18
C ARG A 146 -2.34 -14.48 -0.45
N PRO A 147 -3.58 -14.00 -0.26
CA PRO A 147 -3.87 -12.58 -0.35
C PRO A 147 -3.18 -11.80 0.77
N MET A 148 -2.97 -10.51 0.55
CA MET A 148 -2.49 -9.58 1.56
C MET A 148 -3.67 -9.05 2.38
N ILE A 149 -3.44 -8.78 3.66
CA ILE A 149 -4.43 -8.12 4.51
C ILE A 149 -3.91 -6.72 4.83
N TYR A 150 -4.68 -5.71 4.46
CA TYR A 150 -4.48 -4.35 4.91
C TYR A 150 -5.37 -4.05 6.13
N GLY A 151 -4.85 -3.20 6.98
CA GLY A 151 -5.59 -2.53 8.05
C GLY A 151 -4.71 -1.48 8.71
N THR A 152 -5.34 -0.50 9.35
CA THR A 152 -4.58 0.35 10.29
C THR A 152 -4.04 -0.51 11.42
N GLN A 153 -2.95 -0.11 12.07
CA GLN A 153 -2.44 -0.85 13.23
C GLN A 153 -3.53 -1.12 14.26
N ARG A 154 -4.45 -0.16 14.44
CA ARG A 154 -5.57 -0.32 15.37
C ARG A 154 -6.56 -1.37 14.89
N SER A 155 -7.08 -1.25 13.67
CA SER A 155 -8.08 -2.17 13.13
C SER A 155 -7.53 -3.59 13.04
N TYR A 156 -6.30 -3.77 12.48
CA TYR A 156 -5.68 -5.08 12.41
C TYR A 156 -5.51 -5.74 13.77
N ASN A 157 -4.93 -5.03 14.74
CA ASN A 157 -4.70 -5.57 16.08
C ASN A 157 -6.00 -5.84 16.87
N THR A 158 -7.07 -5.12 16.56
CA THR A 158 -8.37 -5.31 17.19
C THR A 158 -9.13 -6.48 16.56
N PHE A 159 -9.20 -6.51 15.25
CA PHE A 159 -10.08 -7.41 14.52
C PHE A 159 -9.37 -8.69 14.03
N CYS A 160 -8.15 -8.57 13.52
CA CYS A 160 -7.48 -9.65 12.80
C CYS A 160 -6.47 -10.44 13.64
N ALA A 161 -5.64 -9.74 14.42
CA ALA A 161 -4.57 -10.37 15.18
C ALA A 161 -5.09 -11.22 16.36
N PRO A 162 -4.40 -12.33 16.72
CA PRO A 162 -3.26 -12.93 16.01
C PRO A 162 -3.66 -13.93 14.90
N ARG A 163 -4.98 -14.16 14.67
CA ARG A 163 -5.51 -15.25 13.82
C ARG A 163 -4.94 -15.23 12.39
N PHE A 164 -4.72 -14.04 11.85
CA PHE A 164 -4.31 -13.87 10.45
C PHE A 164 -2.83 -13.49 10.29
N ASN A 165 -2.02 -13.63 11.33
CA ASN A 165 -0.59 -13.25 11.30
C ASN A 165 0.27 -14.04 10.31
N HIS A 166 -0.26 -15.12 9.75
CA HIS A 166 0.42 -15.96 8.74
C HIS A 166 0.20 -15.46 7.29
N TYR A 167 -0.63 -14.44 7.10
CA TYR A 167 -0.80 -13.74 5.82
C TYR A 167 0.25 -12.63 5.65
N PRO A 168 0.58 -12.23 4.41
CA PRO A 168 1.28 -10.97 4.17
C PRO A 168 0.46 -9.79 4.72
N LEU A 169 1.11 -8.88 5.46
CA LEU A 169 0.41 -7.79 6.14
C LEU A 169 0.84 -6.44 5.59
N TYR A 170 -0.13 -5.60 5.28
CA TYR A 170 0.03 -4.21 4.92
C TYR A 170 -0.58 -3.35 6.02
N ILE A 171 0.24 -2.67 6.79
CA ILE A 171 -0.23 -1.99 8.01
C ILE A 171 -0.10 -0.47 7.89
N GLY A 172 -1.23 0.21 8.04
CA GLY A 172 -1.29 1.66 8.15
C GLY A 172 -0.94 2.10 9.57
N ARG A 173 0.14 2.87 9.72
CA ARG A 173 0.49 3.59 10.92
C ARG A 173 1.23 4.86 10.52
N TYR A 174 0.59 6.01 10.68
CA TYR A 174 1.17 7.27 10.25
C TYR A 174 2.20 7.80 11.24
N GLY A 175 3.32 8.31 10.72
CA GLY A 175 4.42 8.87 11.49
C GLY A 175 5.72 8.10 11.36
N GLU A 176 6.65 8.37 12.27
CA GLU A 176 8.04 7.86 12.19
C GLU A 176 8.22 6.44 12.75
N ASN A 177 7.32 6.03 13.65
CA ASN A 177 7.45 4.75 14.34
C ASN A 177 6.81 3.63 13.55
N ALA A 178 7.55 2.55 13.32
CA ALA A 178 7.08 1.36 12.62
C ALA A 178 5.85 0.70 13.29
N PRO A 179 4.97 0.04 12.52
CA PRO A 179 3.82 -0.66 13.06
C PRO A 179 4.21 -1.78 14.03
N ILE A 180 3.38 -1.96 15.04
CA ILE A 180 3.47 -3.08 15.99
C ILE A 180 2.27 -3.98 15.78
N VAL A 181 2.53 -5.21 15.33
CA VAL A 181 1.52 -6.26 15.15
C VAL A 181 1.46 -7.14 16.39
N LYS A 182 0.27 -7.40 16.91
CA LYS A 182 0.09 -8.32 18.06
C LYS A 182 0.41 -9.77 17.67
N GLY A 183 1.27 -10.41 18.44
CA GLY A 183 1.71 -11.80 18.23
C GLY A 183 3.03 -11.89 17.43
N PRO A 184 3.50 -13.11 17.17
CA PRO A 184 4.81 -13.35 16.54
C PRO A 184 4.75 -13.14 15.03
N SER A 185 4.54 -11.91 14.57
CA SER A 185 4.51 -11.59 13.14
C SER A 185 5.05 -10.19 12.89
N HIS A 186 5.46 -9.98 11.65
CA HIS A 186 5.91 -8.70 11.16
C HIS A 186 5.07 -8.27 9.95
N TYR A 187 4.88 -6.97 9.76
CA TYR A 187 4.27 -6.45 8.55
C TYR A 187 5.18 -6.68 7.33
N THR A 188 4.56 -6.77 6.15
CA THR A 188 5.27 -6.82 4.87
C THR A 188 5.45 -5.42 4.31
N VAL A 189 4.37 -4.63 4.33
CA VAL A 189 4.34 -3.26 3.86
C VAL A 189 3.83 -2.35 4.98
N TRP A 190 4.41 -1.17 5.09
CA TRP A 190 3.99 -0.12 6.00
C TRP A 190 3.54 1.13 5.22
N GLN A 191 2.27 1.48 5.35
CA GLN A 191 1.73 2.78 4.93
C GLN A 191 2.05 3.79 6.04
N TYR A 192 3.05 4.62 5.82
CA TYR A 192 3.59 5.49 6.86
C TYR A 192 3.01 6.90 6.87
N THR A 193 2.27 7.29 5.83
CA THR A 193 1.56 8.56 5.75
C THR A 193 0.40 8.50 4.78
N ASP A 194 -0.66 9.23 5.11
CA ASP A 194 -1.83 9.54 4.27
C ASP A 194 -1.76 10.96 3.67
N LYS A 195 -0.63 11.65 3.88
CA LYS A 195 -0.43 13.07 3.51
C LYS A 195 0.68 13.25 2.49
N GLY A 196 1.04 12.18 1.79
CA GLY A 196 2.04 12.24 0.73
C GLY A 196 1.63 13.18 -0.40
N GLU A 197 2.64 13.73 -1.08
CA GLU A 197 2.48 14.54 -2.28
C GLU A 197 3.38 13.96 -3.36
N LEU A 198 2.80 13.72 -4.52
CA LEU A 198 3.53 13.22 -5.68
C LEU A 198 3.13 14.01 -6.92
N PRO A 199 4.09 14.35 -7.79
CA PRO A 199 3.78 14.91 -9.09
C PRO A 199 2.78 14.03 -9.85
N GLY A 200 1.82 14.64 -10.51
CA GLY A 200 0.75 13.93 -11.23
C GLY A 200 -0.47 13.56 -10.38
N ILE A 201 -0.43 13.74 -9.06
CA ILE A 201 -1.56 13.52 -8.15
C ILE A 201 -1.90 14.83 -7.43
N ASN A 202 -3.08 15.39 -7.73
CA ASN A 202 -3.50 16.69 -7.18
C ASN A 202 -4.01 16.61 -5.72
N LYS A 203 -4.12 15.44 -5.16
CA LYS A 203 -4.58 15.22 -3.79
C LYS A 203 -3.52 14.48 -2.98
N LYS A 204 -3.70 14.44 -1.66
CA LYS A 204 -2.85 13.62 -0.81
C LYS A 204 -2.95 12.15 -1.19
N VAL A 205 -1.85 11.45 -1.04
CA VAL A 205 -1.71 10.04 -1.40
C VAL A 205 -0.97 9.28 -0.30
N ASP A 206 -1.37 8.04 -0.13
CA ASP A 206 -0.76 7.13 0.83
C ASP A 206 0.61 6.67 0.31
N LEU A 207 1.66 6.91 1.11
CA LEU A 207 3.01 6.49 0.78
C LEU A 207 3.43 5.30 1.65
N CYS A 208 4.12 4.35 1.02
CA CYS A 208 4.39 3.05 1.59
C CYS A 208 5.83 2.64 1.43
N ARG A 209 6.29 1.78 2.35
CA ARG A 209 7.60 1.13 2.28
C ARG A 209 7.55 -0.31 2.76
N PHE A 210 8.46 -1.12 2.28
CA PHE A 210 8.61 -2.49 2.77
C PHE A 210 9.19 -2.53 4.18
N HIS A 211 8.89 -3.59 4.91
CA HIS A 211 9.69 -3.98 6.07
C HIS A 211 11.14 -4.26 5.61
N LYS A 212 12.13 -3.99 6.47
CA LYS A 212 13.57 -4.13 6.15
C LYS A 212 13.97 -5.50 5.53
N ASP A 213 13.25 -6.56 5.88
CA ASP A 213 13.51 -7.93 5.42
C ASP A 213 12.56 -8.35 4.27
N LYS A 214 11.78 -7.41 3.70
CA LYS A 214 10.80 -7.64 2.65
C LYS A 214 11.11 -6.79 1.42
N ALA A 215 10.60 -7.23 0.28
CA ALA A 215 10.80 -6.56 -0.99
C ALA A 215 9.64 -6.87 -1.94
N LEU A 216 9.62 -6.25 -3.11
CA LEU A 216 8.60 -6.45 -4.14
C LEU A 216 8.32 -7.94 -4.45
N LYS A 217 9.34 -8.79 -4.47
CA LYS A 217 9.20 -10.25 -4.71
C LYS A 217 8.27 -10.96 -3.73
N ASP A 218 8.09 -10.40 -2.51
CA ASP A 218 7.25 -11.00 -1.47
C ASP A 218 5.75 -10.73 -1.69
N ILE A 219 5.41 -9.86 -2.63
CA ILE A 219 4.03 -9.47 -2.97
C ILE A 219 3.67 -9.68 -4.44
N LEU A 220 4.57 -10.26 -5.25
CA LEU A 220 4.27 -10.58 -6.65
C LEU A 220 3.35 -11.81 -6.74
N MET A 221 2.40 -11.77 -7.69
CA MET A 221 1.72 -12.97 -8.16
C MET A 221 2.74 -13.82 -8.93
N LYS A 222 2.87 -15.08 -8.54
CA LYS A 222 3.81 -16.03 -9.17
C LYS A 222 3.10 -16.80 -10.26
#